data_7b92545a762a513f120ab6c4cbd4dd8b
#
_entry.id   7b92545a762a513f120ab6c4cbd4dd8b
#
_cell.length_a   1.000
_cell.length_b   1.000
_cell.length_c   1.000
_cell.angle_alpha   90.00
_cell.angle_beta   90.00
_cell.angle_gamma   90.00
#
_symmetry.space_group_name_H-M   'P 1'
#
loop_
_entity.id
_entity.type
_entity.pdbx_description
1 polymer ?
#
loop_
_entity_poly.entity_id
_entity_poly.type
_entity_poly.pdbx_seq_one_letter_code
_entity_poly.pdbx_strand_id
1 'polypeptide(L)'
;MLVIFSSTTLTSVSIDSSNIYSAKEKPEFIVKLHTVPFIDKDFIGFKEFLGFFESGSDYNKINRFGYLGKYQFGKGTLKIYGVSDLNNFIKSPELQERVFLMNVKRNKWILRREIKKYSNIFLGDLYISESGILAAAHLSGPGNVKKFLRNKASKDFNKKDANGTSISDYIRIFKNYDLENINQERRPKINQ
;
A
#
# COMPACT_ATOMS: atom_id res chain seq x y z
N MET A 1 -44.98 -27.35 -30.76
CA MET A 1 -44.13 -26.78 -29.70
C MET A 1 -43.67 -25.39 -30.15
N LEU A 2 -44.37 -24.37 -29.68
CA LEU A 2 -44.23 -22.98 -30.10
C LEU A 2 -43.20 -22.30 -29.21
N VAL A 3 -42.09 -21.83 -29.76
CA VAL A 3 -41.06 -21.07 -29.03
C VAL A 3 -41.38 -19.58 -29.24
N ILE A 4 -41.79 -18.90 -28.16
CA ILE A 4 -42.04 -17.46 -28.14
C ILE A 4 -40.72 -16.75 -27.79
N PHE A 5 -40.18 -15.98 -28.74
CA PHE A 5 -39.10 -15.03 -28.45
C PHE A 5 -39.70 -13.72 -27.91
N SER A 6 -39.39 -13.38 -26.67
CA SER A 6 -39.71 -12.03 -26.13
C SER A 6 -38.61 -11.06 -26.49
N SER A 7 -38.93 -10.04 -27.27
CA SER A 7 -38.09 -8.90 -27.58
C SER A 7 -38.05 -7.94 -26.38
N THR A 8 -36.88 -7.78 -25.76
CA THR A 8 -36.64 -6.70 -24.79
C THR A 8 -36.28 -5.43 -25.55
N THR A 9 -37.11 -4.41 -25.45
CA THR A 9 -36.86 -3.06 -25.95
C THR A 9 -35.82 -2.36 -25.08
N LEU A 10 -34.72 -1.94 -25.71
CA LEU A 10 -33.74 -1.03 -25.13
C LEU A 10 -34.36 0.39 -25.08
N THR A 11 -34.65 0.88 -23.89
CA THR A 11 -34.97 2.29 -23.65
C THR A 11 -33.68 3.10 -23.61
N SER A 12 -33.55 4.04 -24.54
CA SER A 12 -32.46 5.03 -24.53
C SER A 12 -32.67 6.01 -23.37
N VAL A 13 -31.69 6.08 -22.45
CA VAL A 13 -31.64 7.12 -21.41
C VAL A 13 -30.97 8.34 -22.02
N SER A 14 -31.73 9.42 -22.21
CA SER A 14 -31.18 10.73 -22.58
C SER A 14 -30.55 11.36 -21.34
N ILE A 15 -29.24 11.64 -21.39
CA ILE A 15 -28.53 12.39 -20.35
C ILE A 15 -28.73 13.88 -20.62
N ASP A 16 -29.47 14.55 -19.74
CA ASP A 16 -29.63 15.98 -19.73
C ASP A 16 -28.34 16.67 -19.24
N SER A 17 -27.69 17.44 -20.09
CA SER A 17 -26.38 18.07 -19.88
C SER A 17 -26.42 19.42 -19.15
N SER A 18 -27.54 19.79 -18.47
CA SER A 18 -27.74 21.13 -17.92
C SER A 18 -27.42 21.31 -16.43
N ASN A 19 -26.81 20.36 -15.74
CA ASN A 19 -26.48 20.49 -14.30
C ASN A 19 -25.06 20.00 -13.92
N ILE A 20 -24.06 20.44 -14.66
CA ILE A 20 -22.67 20.22 -14.25
C ILE A 20 -22.04 21.57 -13.94
N TYR A 21 -22.24 22.09 -12.71
CA TYR A 21 -21.29 23.02 -12.04
C TYR A 21 -21.87 23.42 -10.67
N SER A 22 -21.68 22.60 -9.64
CA SER A 22 -21.48 23.07 -8.27
C SER A 22 -21.25 21.88 -7.34
N ALA A 23 -20.01 21.59 -7.07
CA ALA A 23 -19.47 21.16 -5.78
C ALA A 23 -18.03 20.73 -6.01
N LYS A 24 -17.09 21.30 -5.26
CA LYS A 24 -15.71 20.81 -5.15
C LYS A 24 -15.74 19.46 -4.41
N GLU A 25 -16.17 18.42 -5.07
CA GLU A 25 -15.90 17.06 -4.64
C GLU A 25 -14.47 16.72 -5.07
N LYS A 26 -13.65 16.39 -4.07
CA LYS A 26 -12.36 15.73 -4.34
C LYS A 26 -12.65 14.51 -5.19
N PRO A 27 -11.92 14.26 -6.28
CA PRO A 27 -12.11 13.05 -7.03
C PRO A 27 -11.87 11.89 -6.07
N GLU A 28 -12.92 11.17 -5.68
CA GLU A 28 -12.79 9.84 -5.15
C GLU A 28 -12.17 9.00 -6.26
N PHE A 29 -10.88 8.74 -6.13
CA PHE A 29 -10.21 7.73 -6.93
C PHE A 29 -10.73 6.37 -6.47
N ILE A 30 -11.96 6.06 -6.88
CA ILE A 30 -12.44 4.68 -6.85
C ILE A 30 -11.68 3.96 -7.96
N VAL A 31 -10.46 3.52 -7.66
CA VAL A 31 -9.83 2.48 -8.46
C VAL A 31 -10.73 1.26 -8.31
N LYS A 32 -11.61 1.05 -9.29
CA LYS A 32 -12.32 -0.23 -9.42
C LYS A 32 -11.24 -1.28 -9.68
N LEU A 33 -10.72 -1.89 -8.61
CA LEU A 33 -9.77 -3.01 -8.62
C LEU A 33 -10.26 -4.24 -9.40
N HIS A 34 -11.44 -4.14 -10.02
CA HIS A 34 -12.07 -5.23 -10.80
C HIS A 34 -11.49 -5.38 -12.20
N THR A 35 -10.57 -4.51 -12.63
CA THR A 35 -10.04 -4.53 -14.00
C THR A 35 -8.54 -4.81 -14.10
N VAL A 36 -7.88 -5.23 -13.03
CA VAL A 36 -6.53 -5.81 -13.11
C VAL A 36 -6.65 -7.31 -12.85
N PRO A 37 -6.97 -8.11 -13.88
CA PRO A 37 -7.41 -9.50 -13.72
C PRO A 37 -6.31 -10.48 -13.29
N PHE A 38 -5.07 -10.06 -13.06
CA PHE A 38 -3.92 -10.95 -12.93
C PHE A 38 -2.87 -10.56 -11.88
N ILE A 39 -3.19 -9.72 -10.91
CA ILE A 39 -2.27 -9.51 -9.78
C ILE A 39 -2.71 -10.45 -8.66
N ASP A 40 -1.99 -11.55 -8.50
CA ASP A 40 -2.18 -12.46 -7.38
C ASP A 40 -2.03 -11.71 -6.05
N LYS A 41 -2.75 -12.17 -5.04
CA LYS A 41 -2.64 -11.59 -3.69
C LYS A 41 -1.48 -12.18 -2.91
N ASP A 42 -0.35 -12.30 -3.56
CA ASP A 42 0.95 -12.71 -3.03
C ASP A 42 1.88 -11.51 -2.78
N PHE A 43 3.16 -11.79 -2.52
CA PHE A 43 4.16 -10.74 -2.33
C PHE A 43 4.38 -9.88 -3.61
N ILE A 44 4.28 -10.47 -4.80
CA ILE A 44 4.45 -9.73 -6.06
C ILE A 44 3.31 -8.72 -6.19
N GLY A 45 2.06 -9.17 -6.03
CA GLY A 45 0.91 -8.27 -6.04
C GLY A 45 0.99 -7.18 -4.97
N PHE A 46 1.43 -7.53 -3.77
CA PHE A 46 1.61 -6.58 -2.68
C PHE A 46 2.60 -5.46 -3.06
N LYS A 47 3.79 -5.82 -3.53
CA LYS A 47 4.84 -4.85 -3.86
C LYS A 47 4.48 -3.98 -5.06
N GLU A 48 3.86 -4.56 -6.09
CA GLU A 48 3.44 -3.83 -7.28
C GLU A 48 2.32 -2.84 -6.95
N PHE A 49 1.33 -3.26 -6.17
CA PHE A 49 0.26 -2.36 -5.75
C PHE A 49 0.77 -1.25 -4.83
N LEU A 50 1.70 -1.55 -3.91
CA LEU A 50 2.29 -0.53 -3.06
C LEU A 50 3.13 0.46 -3.88
N GLY A 51 3.94 0.00 -4.82
CA GLY A 51 4.70 0.86 -5.72
C GLY A 51 3.80 1.76 -6.59
N PHE A 52 2.69 1.21 -7.09
CA PHE A 52 1.69 2.01 -7.80
C PHE A 52 1.07 3.08 -6.90
N PHE A 53 0.71 2.73 -5.68
CA PHE A 53 0.10 3.64 -4.71
C PHE A 53 1.04 4.79 -4.31
N GLU A 54 2.36 4.51 -4.18
CA GLU A 54 3.36 5.50 -3.75
C GLU A 54 3.79 6.45 -4.88
N SER A 55 3.97 5.94 -6.09
CA SER A 55 4.59 6.70 -7.17
C SER A 55 3.92 6.56 -8.53
N GLY A 56 2.93 5.68 -8.70
CA GLY A 56 2.47 5.21 -10.01
C GLY A 56 3.45 4.21 -10.63
N SER A 57 4.21 3.49 -9.81
CA SER A 57 5.26 2.54 -10.23
C SER A 57 6.47 3.19 -10.91
N ASP A 58 6.67 4.48 -10.72
CA ASP A 58 7.78 5.23 -11.33
C ASP A 58 9.06 5.14 -10.49
N TYR A 59 10.07 4.42 -11.00
CA TYR A 59 11.37 4.27 -10.36
C TYR A 59 12.18 5.58 -10.31
N ASN A 60 11.89 6.55 -11.20
CA ASN A 60 12.63 7.80 -11.26
C ASN A 60 12.00 8.92 -10.43
N LYS A 61 10.85 8.65 -9.80
CA LYS A 61 10.10 9.67 -9.08
C LYS A 61 10.85 10.18 -7.85
N ILE A 62 10.95 11.51 -7.76
CA ILE A 62 11.36 12.21 -6.53
C ILE A 62 10.22 13.17 -6.19
N ASN A 63 9.62 13.00 -5.02
CA ASN A 63 8.54 13.88 -4.62
C ASN A 63 9.08 15.19 -3.99
N ARG A 64 8.18 16.16 -3.74
CA ARG A 64 8.50 17.47 -3.16
C ARG A 64 9.15 17.40 -1.75
N PHE A 65 9.05 16.27 -1.08
CA PHE A 65 9.66 16.03 0.23
C PHE A 65 10.99 15.29 0.17
N GLY A 66 11.46 14.97 -1.04
CA GLY A 66 12.71 14.24 -1.27
C GLY A 66 12.64 12.74 -1.03
N TYR A 67 11.45 12.14 -1.08
CA TYR A 67 11.28 10.68 -1.12
C TYR A 67 11.54 10.16 -2.53
N LEU A 68 12.15 8.96 -2.62
CA LEU A 68 12.85 8.48 -3.80
C LEU A 68 12.26 7.19 -4.33
N GLY A 69 12.09 7.14 -5.66
CA GLY A 69 11.83 5.95 -6.46
C GLY A 69 10.41 5.39 -6.36
N LYS A 70 10.24 4.20 -6.92
CA LYS A 70 8.96 3.48 -6.99
C LYS A 70 8.25 3.39 -5.63
N TYR A 71 8.99 3.15 -4.57
CA TYR A 71 8.47 2.95 -3.22
C TYR A 71 8.61 4.18 -2.31
N GLN A 72 8.98 5.32 -2.84
CA GLN A 72 9.11 6.58 -2.11
C GLN A 72 9.91 6.47 -0.79
N PHE A 73 11.15 5.96 -0.89
CA PHE A 73 12.02 5.82 0.27
C PHE A 73 12.62 7.15 0.72
N GLY A 74 12.57 7.42 2.02
CA GLY A 74 13.32 8.51 2.64
C GLY A 74 14.80 8.18 2.79
N LYS A 75 15.68 9.20 2.70
CA LYS A 75 17.15 9.07 2.84
C LYS A 75 17.57 8.34 4.12
N GLY A 76 16.86 8.59 5.24
CA GLY A 76 17.14 7.92 6.52
C GLY A 76 16.91 6.41 6.46
N THR A 77 15.86 5.97 5.76
CA THR A 77 15.57 4.55 5.56
C THR A 77 16.62 3.90 4.66
N LEU A 78 17.02 4.56 3.58
CA LEU A 78 18.06 4.08 2.66
C LEU A 78 19.40 3.83 3.37
N LYS A 79 19.80 4.73 4.28
CA LYS A 79 21.02 4.57 5.10
C LYS A 79 20.99 3.29 5.96
N ILE A 80 19.83 2.86 6.44
CA ILE A 80 19.71 1.60 7.23
C ILE A 80 20.19 0.40 6.41
N TYR A 81 20.00 0.43 5.09
CA TYR A 81 20.36 -0.64 4.15
C TYR A 81 21.71 -0.42 3.46
N GLY A 82 22.46 0.62 3.86
CA GLY A 82 23.79 0.92 3.30
C GLY A 82 23.75 1.68 1.99
N VAL A 83 22.58 2.21 1.58
CA VAL A 83 22.48 3.04 0.37
C VAL A 83 22.87 4.48 0.71
N SER A 84 24.03 4.91 0.21
CA SER A 84 24.56 6.28 0.35
C SER A 84 24.48 7.07 -0.95
N ASP A 85 24.67 6.42 -2.09
CA ASP A 85 24.55 7.03 -3.42
C ASP A 85 23.09 7.03 -3.88
N LEU A 86 22.44 8.19 -3.71
CA LEU A 86 21.04 8.38 -4.08
C LEU A 86 20.83 8.46 -5.60
N ASN A 87 21.85 8.91 -6.36
CA ASN A 87 21.78 8.96 -7.81
C ASN A 87 21.80 7.56 -8.39
N ASN A 88 22.68 6.69 -7.87
CA ASN A 88 22.70 5.29 -8.25
C ASN A 88 21.38 4.59 -7.84
N PHE A 89 20.85 4.90 -6.65
CA PHE A 89 19.57 4.32 -6.20
C PHE A 89 18.42 4.62 -7.17
N ILE A 90 18.27 5.87 -7.61
CA ILE A 90 17.21 6.28 -8.57
C ILE A 90 17.38 5.60 -9.92
N LYS A 91 18.61 5.41 -10.38
CA LYS A 91 18.91 4.82 -11.69
C LYS A 91 18.88 3.28 -11.69
N SER A 92 18.72 2.64 -10.54
CA SER A 92 18.76 1.17 -10.40
C SER A 92 17.46 0.62 -9.87
N PRO A 93 16.50 0.21 -10.76
CA PRO A 93 15.28 -0.48 -10.37
C PRO A 93 15.55 -1.71 -9.50
N GLU A 94 16.57 -2.51 -9.83
CA GLU A 94 16.91 -3.72 -9.09
C GLU A 94 17.34 -3.41 -7.65
N LEU A 95 18.06 -2.30 -7.44
CA LEU A 95 18.44 -1.86 -6.11
C LEU A 95 17.22 -1.41 -5.31
N GLN A 96 16.27 -0.72 -5.94
CA GLN A 96 15.01 -0.32 -5.30
C GLN A 96 14.17 -1.52 -4.88
N GLU A 97 14.03 -2.54 -5.74
CA GLU A 97 13.33 -3.79 -5.43
C GLU A 97 14.00 -4.55 -4.27
N ARG A 98 15.34 -4.65 -4.28
CA ARG A 98 16.08 -5.30 -3.17
C ARG A 98 15.90 -4.55 -1.85
N VAL A 99 16.00 -3.22 -1.86
CA VAL A 99 15.78 -2.40 -0.65
C VAL A 99 14.35 -2.56 -0.14
N PHE A 100 13.37 -2.63 -1.03
CA PHE A 100 11.97 -2.85 -0.64
C PHE A 100 11.79 -4.21 0.05
N LEU A 101 12.29 -5.28 -0.54
CA LEU A 101 12.26 -6.62 0.08
C LEU A 101 12.92 -6.62 1.47
N MET A 102 14.09 -5.99 1.59
CA MET A 102 14.80 -5.89 2.88
C MET A 102 13.99 -5.08 3.90
N ASN A 103 13.33 -4.02 3.47
CA ASN A 103 12.47 -3.21 4.34
C ASN A 103 11.28 -4.03 4.86
N VAL A 104 10.64 -4.82 4.00
CA VAL A 104 9.55 -5.72 4.40
C VAL A 104 10.06 -6.77 5.39
N LYS A 105 11.16 -7.48 5.10
CA LYS A 105 11.76 -8.48 5.99
C LYS A 105 12.10 -7.90 7.38
N ARG A 106 12.71 -6.70 7.40
CA ARG A 106 13.07 -6.02 8.64
C ARG A 106 11.84 -5.57 9.43
N ASN A 107 10.85 -5.00 8.78
CA ASN A 107 9.61 -4.59 9.41
C ASN A 107 8.84 -5.80 9.97
N LYS A 108 8.80 -6.92 9.23
CA LYS A 108 8.24 -8.19 9.70
C LYS A 108 8.94 -8.67 10.98
N TRP A 109 10.28 -8.59 11.04
CA TRP A 109 11.01 -8.94 12.25
C TRP A 109 10.73 -7.99 13.43
N ILE A 110 10.70 -6.68 13.20
CA ILE A 110 10.44 -5.68 14.26
C ILE A 110 9.02 -5.84 14.80
N LEU A 111 8.05 -6.12 13.93
CA LEU A 111 6.63 -6.23 14.27
C LEU A 111 6.16 -7.67 14.53
N ARG A 112 7.05 -8.66 14.58
CA ARG A 112 6.69 -10.08 14.71
C ARG A 112 5.74 -10.41 15.86
N ARG A 113 5.87 -9.70 16.99
CA ARG A 113 4.98 -9.87 18.14
C ARG A 113 3.60 -9.26 17.88
N GLU A 114 3.55 -8.11 17.24
CA GLU A 114 2.32 -7.43 16.86
C GLU A 114 1.60 -8.19 15.76
N ILE A 115 2.33 -8.69 14.76
CA ILE A 115 1.77 -9.56 13.70
C ILE A 115 1.16 -10.80 14.34
N LYS A 116 1.89 -11.52 15.17
CA LYS A 116 1.37 -12.72 15.87
C LYS A 116 0.12 -12.42 16.70
N LYS A 117 0.05 -11.24 17.34
CA LYS A 117 -1.03 -10.89 18.27
C LYS A 117 -2.27 -10.33 17.57
N TYR A 118 -2.08 -9.56 16.50
CA TYR A 118 -3.14 -8.74 15.94
C TYR A 118 -3.56 -9.16 14.53
N SER A 119 -2.81 -10.02 13.82
CA SER A 119 -3.27 -10.49 12.51
C SER A 119 -4.54 -11.33 12.62
N ASN A 120 -5.39 -11.18 11.63
CA ASN A 120 -6.67 -11.88 11.48
C ASN A 120 -7.71 -11.58 12.56
N ILE A 121 -7.62 -10.42 13.22
CA ILE A 121 -8.63 -9.95 14.16
C ILE A 121 -9.16 -8.56 13.77
N PHE A 122 -10.29 -8.18 14.34
CA PHE A 122 -10.81 -6.82 14.27
C PHE A 122 -10.39 -6.01 15.49
N LEU A 123 -9.94 -4.76 15.26
CA LEU A 123 -9.83 -3.72 16.28
C LEU A 123 -10.87 -2.65 15.99
N GLY A 124 -12.02 -2.73 16.66
CA GLY A 124 -13.21 -1.99 16.26
C GLY A 124 -13.73 -2.50 14.91
N ASP A 125 -13.87 -1.61 13.93
CA ASP A 125 -14.26 -1.89 12.55
C ASP A 125 -13.06 -2.25 11.62
N LEU A 126 -11.84 -2.14 12.14
CA LEU A 126 -10.62 -2.32 11.37
C LEU A 126 -10.13 -3.77 11.41
N TYR A 127 -10.28 -4.48 10.29
CA TYR A 127 -9.66 -5.80 10.12
C TYR A 127 -8.15 -5.66 9.97
N ILE A 128 -7.39 -6.37 10.77
CA ILE A 128 -5.93 -6.34 10.78
C ILE A 128 -5.38 -7.56 10.06
N SER A 129 -4.58 -7.35 9.01
CA SER A 129 -3.84 -8.40 8.32
C SER A 129 -2.34 -8.15 8.44
N GLU A 130 -1.52 -9.19 8.26
CA GLU A 130 -0.07 -9.04 8.21
C GLU A 130 0.37 -8.05 7.13
N SER A 131 -0.18 -8.19 5.92
CA SER A 131 0.13 -7.29 4.80
C SER A 131 -0.25 -5.84 5.09
N GLY A 132 -1.41 -5.60 5.71
CA GLY A 132 -1.82 -4.27 6.14
C GLY A 132 -0.88 -3.67 7.18
N ILE A 133 -0.44 -4.46 8.17
CA ILE A 133 0.57 -4.05 9.16
C ILE A 133 1.89 -3.65 8.47
N LEU A 134 2.36 -4.44 7.50
CA LEU A 134 3.63 -4.20 6.82
C LEU A 134 3.57 -3.01 5.87
N ALA A 135 2.46 -2.81 5.16
CA ALA A 135 2.23 -1.61 4.36
C ALA A 135 2.20 -0.34 5.24
N ALA A 136 1.45 -0.37 6.35
CA ALA A 136 1.44 0.75 7.30
C ALA A 136 2.81 1.03 7.91
N ALA A 137 3.65 -0.02 8.08
CA ALA A 137 5.03 0.15 8.54
C ALA A 137 5.93 0.80 7.48
N HIS A 138 5.64 0.61 6.20
CA HIS A 138 6.30 1.33 5.12
C HIS A 138 5.97 2.83 5.19
N LEU A 139 4.69 3.18 5.32
CA LEU A 139 4.22 4.56 5.42
C LEU A 139 4.81 5.33 6.61
N SER A 140 4.67 4.78 7.81
CA SER A 140 4.88 5.54 9.06
C SER A 140 6.04 5.02 9.92
N GLY A 141 6.67 3.95 9.49
CA GLY A 141 7.68 3.20 10.25
C GLY A 141 7.06 2.25 11.29
N PRO A 142 7.77 1.15 11.60
CA PRO A 142 7.25 0.09 12.47
C PRO A 142 6.98 0.54 13.92
N GLY A 143 7.68 1.59 14.39
CA GLY A 143 7.46 2.15 15.73
C GLY A 143 6.08 2.76 15.91
N ASN A 144 5.60 3.53 14.93
CA ASN A 144 4.27 4.13 14.97
C ASN A 144 3.16 3.08 14.83
N VAL A 145 3.35 2.10 13.94
CA VAL A 145 2.41 0.98 13.80
C VAL A 145 2.29 0.18 15.09
N LYS A 146 3.41 -0.08 15.77
CA LYS A 146 3.42 -0.74 17.08
C LYS A 146 2.60 0.03 18.12
N LYS A 147 2.77 1.36 18.18
CA LYS A 147 1.98 2.22 19.09
C LYS A 147 0.49 2.16 18.73
N PHE A 148 0.16 2.29 17.46
CA PHE A 148 -1.23 2.24 16.98
C PHE A 148 -1.93 0.93 17.36
N LEU A 149 -1.34 -0.22 17.06
CA LEU A 149 -1.92 -1.52 17.38
C LEU A 149 -2.07 -1.76 18.88
N ARG A 150 -1.04 -1.40 19.68
CA ARG A 150 -1.06 -1.58 21.14
C ARG A 150 -2.10 -0.71 21.84
N ASN A 151 -2.44 0.43 21.25
CA ASN A 151 -3.50 1.32 21.72
C ASN A 151 -4.84 1.06 21.01
N LYS A 152 -5.11 -0.20 20.62
CA LYS A 152 -6.39 -0.67 20.04
C LYS A 152 -6.86 0.16 18.83
N ALA A 153 -5.92 0.55 17.96
CA ALA A 153 -6.18 1.36 16.78
C ALA A 153 -6.80 2.76 17.09
N SER A 154 -6.49 3.33 18.26
CA SER A 154 -6.98 4.66 18.67
C SER A 154 -6.58 5.74 17.67
N LYS A 155 -7.46 6.72 17.47
CA LYS A 155 -7.25 7.87 16.58
C LYS A 155 -6.01 8.70 16.94
N ASP A 156 -5.65 8.80 18.23
CA ASP A 156 -4.48 9.54 18.70
C ASP A 156 -3.16 8.98 18.19
N PHE A 157 -3.12 7.69 17.90
CA PHE A 157 -1.95 7.00 17.37
C PHE A 157 -2.03 6.72 15.87
N ASN A 158 -3.11 7.15 15.20
CA ASN A 158 -3.33 6.97 13.77
C ASN A 158 -2.58 8.04 12.96
N LYS A 159 -1.26 7.90 12.89
CA LYS A 159 -0.39 8.84 12.17
C LYS A 159 -0.78 8.93 10.71
N LYS A 160 -0.74 10.15 10.19
CA LYS A 160 -0.95 10.47 8.77
C LYS A 160 0.35 10.89 8.12
N ASP A 161 0.48 10.62 6.84
CA ASP A 161 1.53 11.18 5.99
C ASP A 161 1.20 12.62 5.58
N ALA A 162 2.06 13.20 4.75
CA ALA A 162 1.89 14.56 4.24
C ALA A 162 0.70 14.73 3.29
N ASN A 163 0.17 13.64 2.74
CA ASN A 163 -1.01 13.60 1.86
C ASN A 163 -2.31 13.33 2.64
N GLY A 164 -2.19 13.13 3.95
CA GLY A 164 -3.31 12.85 4.84
C GLY A 164 -3.71 11.38 4.95
N THR A 165 -2.98 10.46 4.31
CA THR A 165 -3.21 9.01 4.40
C THR A 165 -2.71 8.47 5.73
N SER A 166 -3.54 7.71 6.43
CA SER A 166 -3.25 7.25 7.78
C SER A 166 -2.80 5.79 7.84
N ILE A 167 -2.29 5.38 9.02
CA ILE A 167 -1.97 3.97 9.32
C ILE A 167 -3.18 3.06 9.06
N SER A 168 -4.38 3.47 9.52
CA SER A 168 -5.60 2.67 9.33
C SER A 168 -6.00 2.55 7.86
N ASP A 169 -5.75 3.59 7.05
CA ASP A 169 -6.04 3.55 5.62
C ASP A 169 -5.15 2.53 4.91
N TYR A 170 -3.84 2.53 5.20
CA TYR A 170 -2.92 1.52 4.66
C TYR A 170 -3.30 0.10 5.10
N ILE A 171 -3.71 -0.11 6.34
CA ILE A 171 -4.18 -1.42 6.81
C ILE A 171 -5.40 -1.88 6.03
N ARG A 172 -6.36 -0.99 5.74
CA ARG A 172 -7.55 -1.32 4.95
C ARG A 172 -7.23 -1.61 3.48
N ILE A 173 -6.40 -0.76 2.86
CA ILE A 173 -6.06 -0.83 1.43
C ILE A 173 -5.24 -2.08 1.12
N PHE A 174 -4.26 -2.40 1.95
CA PHE A 174 -3.30 -3.47 1.72
C PHE A 174 -3.62 -4.79 2.43
N LYS A 175 -4.88 -5.00 2.83
CA LYS A 175 -5.31 -6.26 3.44
C LYS A 175 -5.30 -7.43 2.45
N ASN A 176 -5.16 -8.65 3.01
CA ASN A 176 -5.35 -9.91 2.29
C ASN A 176 -4.32 -10.25 1.20
N TYR A 177 -3.09 -9.73 1.31
CA TYR A 177 -1.96 -10.27 0.56
C TYR A 177 -1.26 -11.34 1.40
N ASP A 178 -0.89 -12.45 0.76
CA ASP A 178 -0.09 -13.50 1.38
C ASP A 178 1.39 -13.12 1.39
N LEU A 179 1.96 -13.00 2.58
CA LEU A 179 3.37 -12.68 2.78
C LEU A 179 4.08 -13.76 3.63
N GLU A 180 3.48 -14.96 3.77
CA GLU A 180 4.03 -16.02 4.62
C GLU A 180 5.42 -16.47 4.13
N ASN A 181 5.62 -16.53 2.81
CA ASN A 181 6.89 -16.89 2.19
C ASN A 181 8.00 -15.85 2.37
N ILE A 182 7.71 -14.66 2.91
CA ILE A 182 8.71 -13.64 3.19
C ILE A 182 9.28 -13.85 4.60
N ASN A 183 10.45 -14.43 4.68
CA ASN A 183 11.13 -14.63 5.95
C ASN A 183 11.48 -13.31 6.63
N GLN A 184 11.21 -13.23 7.94
CA GLN A 184 11.61 -12.09 8.74
C GLN A 184 13.12 -12.06 8.97
N GLU A 185 13.72 -10.86 8.93
CA GLU A 185 15.17 -10.70 9.12
C GLU A 185 15.49 -9.44 9.92
N ARG A 186 16.34 -9.58 10.96
CA ARG A 186 16.64 -8.46 11.87
C ARG A 186 17.47 -7.37 11.20
N ARG A 187 18.48 -7.75 10.44
CA ARG A 187 19.46 -6.86 9.82
C ARG A 187 19.76 -7.30 8.39
N PRO A 188 18.78 -7.22 7.49
CA PRO A 188 19.03 -7.54 6.11
C PRO A 188 20.05 -6.57 5.52
N LYS A 189 20.99 -7.10 4.73
CA LYS A 189 22.05 -6.33 4.06
C LYS A 189 21.98 -6.53 2.57
N ILE A 190 22.36 -5.50 1.82
CA ILE A 190 22.66 -5.65 0.40
C ILE A 190 23.95 -6.46 0.32
N ASN A 191 23.87 -7.70 -0.18
CA ASN A 191 25.09 -8.41 -0.59
C ASN A 191 25.64 -7.66 -1.81
N GLN A 192 26.82 -7.13 -1.65
CA GLN A 192 27.61 -6.53 -2.72
C GLN A 192 28.03 -7.58 -3.72
#